data_154461739ee5e5d2b87db5dafcc85055
#
_entry.id   154461739ee5e5d2b87db5dafcc85055
#
_cell.length_a   1.000
_cell.length_b   1.000
_cell.length_c   1.000
_cell.angle_alpha   90.00
_cell.angle_beta   90.00
_cell.angle_gamma   90.00
#
_symmetry.space_group_name_H-M   'P 1'
#
loop_
_entity.id
_entity.type
_entity.pdbx_description
1 polymer ?
#
loop_
_entity_poly.entity_id
_entity_poly.type
_entity_poly.pdbx_seq_one_letter_code
_entity_poly.pdbx_strand_id
1 'polypeptide(L)'
;RIFRGMKDAFYLCFFAAGAAALLCCLAGPTMVGWFIHNPSEQTLHAAMQYLHIASIFMLPLAWIFVYRNGLQGLDRGLVPMLSGVLELFSRYAVILIAAKPFGYVGVCSADAAAWLTTGILLIVTYMIWKQRVKKQLNAENATMNCIK
;
A
#
# COMPACT_ATOMS: atom_id res chain seq x y z
N ARG A 1 -12.25 -1.55 -20.73
CA ARG A 1 -11.75 -2.84 -20.19
C ARG A 1 -10.79 -2.64 -19.02
N ILE A 2 -9.78 -1.78 -19.10
CA ILE A 2 -8.76 -1.52 -18.06
C ILE A 2 -9.39 -1.11 -16.70
N PHE A 3 -10.34 -0.17 -16.72
CA PHE A 3 -10.99 0.29 -15.47
C PHE A 3 -11.85 -0.78 -14.78
N ARG A 4 -12.42 -1.74 -15.52
CA ARG A 4 -13.10 -2.89 -14.93
C ARG A 4 -12.09 -3.83 -14.26
N GLY A 5 -11.03 -4.21 -14.97
CA GLY A 5 -10.00 -5.07 -14.41
C GLY A 5 -9.34 -4.50 -13.16
N MET A 6 -9.13 -3.18 -13.08
CA MET A 6 -8.62 -2.54 -11.86
C MET A 6 -9.62 -2.62 -10.69
N LYS A 7 -10.93 -2.52 -10.94
CA LYS A 7 -11.94 -2.69 -9.89
C LYS A 7 -11.97 -4.13 -9.36
N ASP A 8 -11.92 -5.09 -10.28
CA ASP A 8 -11.95 -6.51 -9.91
C ASP A 8 -10.69 -6.90 -9.13
N ALA A 9 -9.52 -6.41 -9.55
CA ALA A 9 -8.27 -6.56 -8.83
C ALA A 9 -8.32 -5.91 -7.43
N PHE A 10 -8.99 -4.75 -7.31
CA PHE A 10 -9.16 -4.08 -6.03
C PHE A 10 -9.96 -4.93 -5.04
N TYR A 11 -11.10 -5.49 -5.45
CA TYR A 11 -11.90 -6.36 -4.60
C TYR A 11 -11.13 -7.61 -4.17
N LEU A 12 -10.41 -8.24 -5.11
CA LEU A 12 -9.58 -9.42 -4.81
C LEU A 12 -8.48 -9.10 -3.79
N CYS A 13 -7.73 -8.01 -3.99
CA CYS A 13 -6.67 -7.59 -3.09
C CYS A 13 -7.24 -7.17 -1.72
N PHE A 14 -8.41 -6.53 -1.68
CA PHE A 14 -9.07 -6.13 -0.44
C PHE A 14 -9.48 -7.36 0.39
N PHE A 15 -10.07 -8.37 -0.25
CA PHE A 15 -10.41 -9.64 0.40
C PHE A 15 -9.18 -10.38 0.90
N ALA A 16 -8.13 -10.46 0.07
CA ALA A 16 -6.87 -11.10 0.45
C ALA A 16 -6.20 -10.39 1.64
N ALA A 17 -6.16 -9.04 1.62
CA ALA A 17 -5.62 -8.26 2.72
C ALA A 17 -6.44 -8.42 4.02
N GLY A 18 -7.75 -8.45 3.92
CA GLY A 18 -8.64 -8.71 5.07
C GLY A 18 -8.42 -10.11 5.66
N ALA A 19 -8.31 -11.13 4.82
CA ALA A 19 -8.01 -12.49 5.26
C ALA A 19 -6.62 -12.58 5.92
N ALA A 20 -5.61 -11.95 5.34
CA ALA A 20 -4.26 -11.91 5.91
C ALA A 20 -4.24 -11.18 7.25
N ALA A 21 -4.92 -10.03 7.38
CA ALA A 21 -5.03 -9.29 8.63
C ALA A 21 -5.73 -10.13 9.72
N LEU A 22 -6.80 -10.83 9.37
CA LEU A 22 -7.50 -11.73 10.28
C LEU A 22 -6.61 -12.89 10.73
N LEU A 23 -5.87 -13.51 9.82
CA LEU A 23 -4.90 -14.55 10.15
C LEU A 23 -3.80 -14.06 11.09
N CYS A 24 -3.25 -12.86 10.84
CA CYS A 24 -2.26 -12.25 11.73
C CYS A 24 -2.81 -12.00 13.14
N CYS A 25 -4.07 -11.57 13.26
CA CYS A 25 -4.70 -11.34 14.55
C CYS A 25 -5.01 -12.65 15.30
N LEU A 26 -5.50 -13.69 14.60
CA LEU A 26 -5.93 -14.94 15.22
C LEU A 26 -4.77 -15.91 15.47
N ALA A 27 -3.84 -16.03 14.54
CA ALA A 27 -2.75 -16.99 14.57
C ALA A 27 -1.38 -16.35 14.92
N GLY A 28 -1.36 -15.05 15.27
CA GLY A 28 -0.14 -14.29 15.56
C GLY A 28 0.81 -14.98 16.53
N PRO A 29 0.37 -15.41 17.73
CA PRO A 29 1.25 -16.09 18.70
C PRO A 29 1.84 -17.37 18.14
N THR A 30 1.07 -18.17 17.42
CA THR A 30 1.50 -19.41 16.78
C THR A 30 2.54 -19.14 15.69
N MET A 31 2.30 -18.12 14.88
CA MET A 31 3.23 -17.69 13.82
C MET A 31 4.57 -17.24 14.41
N VAL A 32 4.54 -16.42 15.48
CA VAL A 32 5.76 -15.99 16.17
C VAL A 32 6.52 -17.20 16.74
N GLY A 33 5.83 -18.19 17.29
CA GLY A 33 6.42 -19.42 17.82
C GLY A 33 7.11 -20.31 16.76
N TRP A 34 6.72 -20.21 15.49
CA TRP A 34 7.42 -20.90 14.40
C TRP A 34 8.76 -20.27 14.05
N PHE A 35 8.90 -18.96 14.24
CA PHE A 35 10.14 -18.24 13.94
C PHE A 35 11.10 -18.17 15.13
N ILE A 36 10.55 -18.09 16.33
CA ILE A 36 11.35 -17.91 17.55
C ILE A 36 11.05 -19.07 18.49
N HIS A 37 12.07 -19.90 18.73
CA HIS A 37 11.97 -21.03 19.69
C HIS A 37 11.99 -20.45 21.12
N ASN A 38 10.94 -20.70 21.89
CA ASN A 38 10.76 -20.18 23.25
C ASN A 38 10.93 -18.65 23.37
N PRO A 39 10.05 -17.85 22.73
CA PRO A 39 10.14 -16.40 22.85
C PRO A 39 9.89 -15.96 24.29
N SER A 40 10.68 -15.01 24.79
CA SER A 40 10.38 -14.37 26.06
C SER A 40 9.04 -13.65 25.99
N GLU A 41 8.35 -13.46 27.13
CA GLU A 41 7.09 -12.72 27.17
C GLU A 41 7.21 -11.32 26.57
N GLN A 42 8.34 -10.64 26.80
CA GLN A 42 8.63 -9.33 26.23
C GLN A 42 8.74 -9.38 24.70
N THR A 43 9.40 -10.40 24.15
CA THR A 43 9.55 -10.60 22.71
C THR A 43 8.22 -10.90 22.06
N LEU A 44 7.41 -11.76 22.68
CA LEU A 44 6.07 -12.09 22.18
C LEU A 44 5.17 -10.85 22.18
N HIS A 45 5.17 -10.08 23.27
CA HIS A 45 4.39 -8.86 23.37
C HIS A 45 4.78 -7.82 22.30
N ALA A 46 6.09 -7.62 22.09
CA ALA A 46 6.58 -6.71 21.04
C ALA A 46 6.17 -7.18 19.64
N ALA A 47 6.31 -8.47 19.35
CA ALA A 47 5.90 -9.04 18.07
C ALA A 47 4.38 -8.88 17.83
N MET A 48 3.56 -9.12 18.84
CA MET A 48 2.10 -8.95 18.75
C MET A 48 1.69 -7.49 18.56
N GLN A 49 2.37 -6.55 19.22
CA GLN A 49 2.13 -5.13 18.97
C GLN A 49 2.40 -4.76 17.51
N TYR A 50 3.52 -5.22 16.94
CA TYR A 50 3.84 -4.99 15.54
C TYR A 50 2.78 -5.61 14.62
N LEU A 51 2.40 -6.87 14.84
CA LEU A 51 1.42 -7.58 14.05
C LEU A 51 0.04 -6.88 14.06
N HIS A 52 -0.41 -6.39 15.21
CA HIS A 52 -1.66 -5.66 15.33
C HIS A 52 -1.63 -4.34 14.55
N ILE A 53 -0.56 -3.54 14.71
CA ILE A 53 -0.39 -2.30 13.94
C ILE A 53 -0.36 -2.60 12.44
N ALA A 54 0.46 -3.55 12.00
CA ALA A 54 0.57 -3.93 10.60
C ALA A 54 -0.76 -4.43 10.03
N SER A 55 -1.54 -5.22 10.80
CA SER A 55 -2.83 -5.75 10.37
C SER A 55 -3.85 -4.66 10.04
N ILE A 56 -3.90 -3.59 10.83
CA ILE A 56 -4.79 -2.44 10.59
C ILE A 56 -4.43 -1.77 9.25
N PHE A 57 -3.14 -1.68 8.94
CA PHE A 57 -2.64 -1.02 7.73
C PHE A 57 -2.52 -1.94 6.52
N MET A 58 -2.90 -3.22 6.61
CA MET A 58 -2.96 -4.12 5.46
C MET A 58 -3.98 -3.69 4.40
N LEU A 59 -5.07 -3.05 4.79
CA LEU A 59 -6.06 -2.54 3.85
C LEU A 59 -5.50 -1.39 2.98
N PRO A 60 -4.89 -0.33 3.53
CA PRO A 60 -4.15 0.66 2.74
C PRO A 60 -3.08 0.05 1.84
N LEU A 61 -2.38 -0.98 2.31
CA LEU A 61 -1.38 -1.70 1.53
C LEU A 61 -1.97 -2.34 0.27
N ALA A 62 -3.18 -2.92 0.35
CA ALA A 62 -3.87 -3.47 -0.81
C ALA A 62 -4.09 -2.41 -1.91
N TRP A 63 -4.41 -1.17 -1.55
CA TRP A 63 -4.55 -0.06 -2.50
C TRP A 63 -3.23 0.24 -3.22
N ILE A 64 -2.12 0.25 -2.48
CA ILE A 64 -0.79 0.48 -3.06
C ILE A 64 -0.50 -0.57 -4.12
N PHE A 65 -0.74 -1.86 -3.84
CA PHE A 65 -0.51 -2.94 -4.80
C PHE A 65 -1.34 -2.78 -6.07
N VAL A 66 -2.63 -2.48 -5.95
CA VAL A 66 -3.51 -2.30 -7.12
C VAL A 66 -3.08 -1.12 -7.99
N TYR A 67 -2.82 0.05 -7.37
CA TYR A 67 -2.42 1.23 -8.13
C TYR A 67 -1.00 1.10 -8.69
N ARG A 68 -0.06 0.51 -7.95
CA ARG A 68 1.32 0.27 -8.40
C ARG A 68 1.33 -0.64 -9.63
N ASN A 69 0.68 -1.79 -9.57
CA ASN A 69 0.60 -2.74 -10.68
C ASN A 69 -0.22 -2.19 -11.85
N GLY A 70 -1.30 -1.47 -11.56
CA GLY A 70 -2.10 -0.80 -12.59
C GLY A 70 -1.30 0.23 -13.38
N LEU A 71 -0.50 1.06 -12.71
CA LEU A 71 0.39 2.04 -13.37
C LEU A 71 1.54 1.38 -14.14
N GLN A 72 2.09 0.28 -13.64
CA GLN A 72 3.08 -0.52 -14.38
C GLN A 72 2.49 -1.09 -15.68
N GLY A 73 1.30 -1.66 -15.61
CA GLY A 73 0.59 -2.20 -16.78
C GLY A 73 0.21 -1.13 -17.83
N LEU A 74 0.26 0.15 -17.47
CA LEU A 74 0.02 1.29 -18.34
C LEU A 74 1.33 1.92 -18.90
N ASP A 75 2.42 1.17 -18.86
CA ASP A 75 3.76 1.60 -19.32
C ASP A 75 4.30 2.85 -18.56
N ARG A 76 3.89 3.01 -17.31
CA ARG A 76 4.34 4.10 -16.41
C ARG A 76 5.22 3.56 -15.28
N GLY A 77 6.20 2.72 -15.62
CA GLY A 77 7.08 2.05 -14.66
C GLY A 77 7.91 2.97 -13.77
N LEU A 78 8.17 4.21 -14.18
CA LEU A 78 8.90 5.19 -13.37
C LEU A 78 8.16 5.58 -12.09
N VAL A 79 6.82 5.67 -12.13
CA VAL A 79 6.03 6.07 -10.95
C VAL A 79 6.09 5.02 -9.84
N PRO A 80 5.87 3.73 -10.09
CA PRO A 80 6.09 2.67 -9.11
C PRO A 80 7.51 2.62 -8.56
N MET A 81 8.52 2.86 -9.39
CA MET A 81 9.91 2.92 -8.94
C MET A 81 10.13 4.09 -7.96
N LEU A 82 9.69 5.29 -8.30
CA LEU A 82 9.78 6.46 -7.42
C LEU A 82 8.97 6.27 -6.13
N SER A 83 7.83 5.57 -6.19
CA SER A 83 7.03 5.28 -5.01
C SER A 83 7.77 4.39 -4.02
N GLY A 84 8.59 3.44 -4.48
CA GLY A 84 9.45 2.61 -3.62
C GLY A 84 10.55 3.42 -2.93
N VAL A 85 11.15 4.36 -3.66
CA VAL A 85 12.15 5.29 -3.08
C VAL A 85 11.50 6.18 -2.01
N LEU A 86 10.32 6.74 -2.29
CA LEU A 86 9.57 7.54 -1.32
C LEU A 86 9.21 6.72 -0.07
N GLU A 87 8.81 5.48 -0.24
CA GLU A 87 8.50 4.55 0.85
C GLU A 87 9.69 4.35 1.78
N LEU A 88 10.89 4.16 1.23
CA LEU A 88 12.12 4.03 1.99
C LEU A 88 12.44 5.32 2.79
N PHE A 89 12.37 6.47 2.14
CA PHE A 89 12.62 7.75 2.80
C PHE A 89 11.59 8.04 3.90
N SER A 90 10.32 7.73 3.66
CA SER A 90 9.26 7.88 4.67
C SER A 90 9.50 7.02 5.91
N ARG A 91 9.89 5.76 5.74
CA ARG A 91 10.26 4.88 6.86
C ARG A 91 11.40 5.47 7.67
N TYR A 92 12.46 5.87 6.99
CA TYR A 92 13.63 6.44 7.64
C TYR A 92 13.28 7.71 8.43
N ALA A 93 12.54 8.64 7.81
CA ALA A 93 12.11 9.88 8.45
C ALA A 93 11.24 9.61 9.70
N VAL A 94 10.27 8.69 9.60
CA VAL A 94 9.39 8.37 10.73
C VAL A 94 10.16 7.72 11.86
N ILE A 95 11.10 6.81 11.59
CA ILE A 95 11.94 6.20 12.63
C ILE A 95 12.74 7.28 13.37
N LEU A 96 13.36 8.22 12.64
CA LEU A 96 14.14 9.29 13.28
C LEU A 96 13.29 10.22 14.16
N ILE A 97 12.07 10.50 13.74
CA ILE A 97 11.18 11.44 14.46
C ILE A 97 10.41 10.73 15.58
N ALA A 98 9.85 9.54 15.31
CA ALA A 98 8.91 8.88 16.20
C ALA A 98 9.57 7.90 17.19
N ALA A 99 10.79 7.40 16.91
CA ALA A 99 11.45 6.47 17.81
C ALA A 99 11.80 7.11 19.16
N LYS A 100 12.17 8.40 19.17
CA LYS A 100 12.50 9.11 20.42
C LYS A 100 11.30 9.30 21.36
N PRO A 101 10.15 9.87 20.92
CA PRO A 101 9.00 10.11 21.79
C PRO A 101 8.15 8.87 22.08
N PHE A 102 8.04 7.92 21.13
CA PHE A 102 7.12 6.78 21.21
C PHE A 102 7.82 5.42 21.37
N GLY A 103 9.16 5.40 21.40
CA GLY A 103 9.93 4.17 21.56
C GLY A 103 9.59 3.14 20.48
N TYR A 104 9.34 1.90 20.89
CA TYR A 104 9.07 0.77 19.98
C TYR A 104 7.81 0.97 19.12
N VAL A 105 6.76 1.56 19.66
CA VAL A 105 5.52 1.84 18.90
C VAL A 105 5.78 2.83 17.77
N GLY A 106 6.65 3.81 18.00
CA GLY A 106 7.09 4.75 16.96
C GLY A 106 7.81 4.05 15.80
N VAL A 107 8.64 3.06 16.11
CA VAL A 107 9.30 2.23 15.07
C VAL A 107 8.28 1.39 14.30
N CYS A 108 7.34 0.75 14.99
CA CYS A 108 6.29 -0.05 14.37
C CYS A 108 5.38 0.79 13.45
N SER A 109 5.16 2.08 13.75
CA SER A 109 4.36 2.98 12.94
C SER A 109 5.05 3.44 11.65
N ALA A 110 6.35 3.20 11.49
CA ALA A 110 7.10 3.61 10.31
C ALA A 110 6.59 2.94 9.02
N ASP A 111 6.24 1.67 9.08
CA ASP A 111 5.65 0.95 7.94
C ASP A 111 4.29 1.53 7.55
N ALA A 112 3.44 1.76 8.55
CA ALA A 112 2.12 2.35 8.37
C ALA A 112 2.19 3.74 7.69
N ALA A 113 3.08 4.60 8.16
CA ALA A 113 3.28 5.93 7.58
C ALA A 113 3.85 5.87 6.15
N ALA A 114 4.78 4.95 5.89
CA ALA A 114 5.33 4.73 4.55
C ALA A 114 4.26 4.27 3.57
N TRP A 115 3.38 3.35 3.98
CA TRP A 115 2.27 2.89 3.15
C TRP A 115 1.25 3.99 2.88
N LEU A 116 0.92 4.83 3.86
CA LEU A 116 0.00 5.96 3.65
C LEU A 116 0.58 6.99 2.68
N THR A 117 1.84 7.41 2.86
CA THR A 117 2.49 8.39 1.97
C THR A 117 2.61 7.87 0.54
N THR A 118 3.02 6.61 0.38
CA THR A 118 3.11 5.95 -0.93
C THR A 118 1.74 5.80 -1.58
N GLY A 119 0.73 5.39 -0.80
CA GLY A 119 -0.65 5.26 -1.28
C GLY A 119 -1.21 6.58 -1.81
N ILE A 120 -1.02 7.67 -1.08
CA ILE A 120 -1.44 9.01 -1.52
C ILE A 120 -0.76 9.38 -2.84
N LEU A 121 0.55 9.21 -2.96
CA LEU A 121 1.29 9.50 -4.19
C LEU A 121 0.72 8.73 -5.38
N LEU A 122 0.50 7.43 -5.23
CA LEU A 122 0.00 6.56 -6.30
C LEU A 122 -1.43 6.92 -6.71
N ILE A 123 -2.32 7.20 -5.74
CA ILE A 123 -3.70 7.63 -6.00
C ILE A 123 -3.72 8.96 -6.77
N VAL A 124 -2.95 9.97 -6.31
CA VAL A 124 -2.87 11.27 -6.97
C VAL A 124 -2.36 11.11 -8.41
N THR A 125 -1.29 10.35 -8.59
CA THR A 125 -0.72 10.11 -9.93
C THR A 125 -1.72 9.40 -10.85
N TYR A 126 -2.44 8.40 -10.34
CA TYR A 126 -3.48 7.71 -11.10
C TYR A 126 -4.65 8.64 -11.47
N MET A 127 -5.09 9.51 -10.57
CA MET A 127 -6.15 10.48 -10.84
C MET A 127 -5.74 11.47 -11.94
N ILE A 128 -4.52 12.00 -11.89
CA ILE A 128 -3.97 12.90 -12.91
C ILE A 128 -3.92 12.17 -14.27
N TRP A 129 -3.41 10.94 -14.29
CA TRP A 129 -3.35 10.15 -15.51
C TRP A 129 -4.74 9.89 -16.09
N LYS A 130 -5.70 9.47 -15.27
CA LYS A 130 -7.09 9.23 -15.69
C LYS A 130 -7.74 10.47 -16.33
N GLN A 131 -7.50 11.65 -15.77
CA GLN A 131 -7.99 12.91 -16.31
C GLN A 131 -7.36 13.22 -17.69
N ARG A 132 -6.06 12.99 -17.85
CA ARG A 132 -5.34 13.21 -19.11
C ARG A 132 -5.88 12.30 -20.22
N VAL A 133 -6.03 11.01 -19.93
CA VAL A 133 -6.59 10.04 -20.89
C VAL A 133 -8.02 10.40 -21.29
N LYS A 134 -8.85 10.81 -20.34
CA LYS A 134 -10.22 11.25 -20.64
C LYS A 134 -10.26 12.49 -21.54
N LYS A 135 -9.36 13.45 -21.32
CA LYS A 135 -9.24 14.63 -22.18
C LYS A 135 -8.81 14.28 -23.61
N GLN A 136 -7.83 13.37 -23.76
CA GLN A 136 -7.36 12.91 -25.06
C GLN A 136 -8.46 12.21 -25.85
N LEU A 137 -9.19 11.28 -25.23
CA LEU A 137 -10.32 10.58 -25.86
C LEU A 137 -11.43 11.53 -26.29
N ASN A 138 -11.74 12.54 -25.48
CA ASN A 138 -12.76 13.53 -25.85
C ASN A 138 -12.31 14.42 -27.03
N ALA A 139 -11.02 14.78 -27.10
CA ALA A 139 -10.46 15.55 -28.21
C ALA A 139 -10.47 14.74 -29.51
N GLU A 140 -10.10 13.46 -29.45
CA GLU A 140 -10.10 12.55 -30.59
C GLU A 140 -11.52 12.32 -31.12
N ASN A 141 -12.49 12.12 -30.24
CA ASN A 141 -13.90 11.98 -30.63
C ASN A 141 -14.46 13.26 -31.25
N ALA A 142 -14.05 14.44 -30.75
CA ALA A 142 -14.46 15.73 -31.35
C ALA A 142 -13.89 15.89 -32.75
N THR A 143 -12.64 15.51 -32.97
CA THR A 143 -12.01 15.58 -34.32
C THR A 143 -12.66 14.61 -35.29
N MET A 144 -12.98 13.40 -34.88
CA MET A 144 -13.69 12.43 -35.72
C MET A 144 -15.09 12.88 -36.09
N ASN A 145 -15.79 13.59 -35.20
CA ASN A 145 -17.15 14.13 -35.51
C ASN A 145 -17.11 15.35 -36.42
N CYS A 146 -16.00 16.08 -36.51
CA CYS A 146 -15.83 17.19 -37.46
C CYS A 146 -15.48 16.72 -38.91
N ILE A 147 -15.02 15.47 -39.05
CA ILE A 147 -14.63 14.90 -40.38
C ILE A 147 -15.81 14.16 -41.04
N LYS A 148 -16.88 13.91 -40.31
CA LYS A 148 -18.16 13.37 -40.86
C LYS A 148 -19.11 14.48 -41.24
#